data_8840e1cfc9f5d2c14dc2dc74a1e8774c
#
_entry.id   8840e1cfc9f5d2c14dc2dc74a1e8774c
#
_cell.length_a   1.000
_cell.length_b   1.000
_cell.length_c   1.000
_cell.angle_alpha   90.00
_cell.angle_beta   90.00
_cell.angle_gamma   90.00
#
_symmetry.space_group_name_H-M   'P 1'
#
loop_
_entity.id
_entity.type
_entity.pdbx_description
1 polymer ?
#
loop_
_entity_poly.entity_id
_entity_poly.type
_entity_poly.pdbx_seq_one_letter_code
_entity_poly.pdbx_strand_id
1 'polypeptide(L)'
;MTRLRKLMLDELRRRNYAQNTVRAYIHAIEDFAKYFHRSPDRLGPEHIREYQVHLFRDCKLSAGTIEGRTAALRFLFVKTLRRPYLPDHIPFPKRQRRMPTVLSQEEVARLIASAQNLMHRTMLMMLYATGLRRAELCHLKVCDIDSERMVIHVRQGKGGRDTSC
;
A
#
# COMPACT_ATOMS: atom_id res chain seq x y z
N MET A 1 -9.39 -2.06 23.23
CA MET A 1 -9.76 -1.77 21.79
C MET A 1 -10.96 -0.85 21.79
N THR A 2 -10.89 0.33 21.14
CA THR A 2 -12.03 1.29 21.15
C THR A 2 -13.18 0.78 20.28
N ARG A 3 -14.42 1.15 20.63
CA ARG A 3 -15.63 0.79 19.87
C ARG A 3 -15.51 1.18 18.39
N LEU A 4 -14.96 2.37 18.11
CA LEU A 4 -14.78 2.89 16.76
C LEU A 4 -13.83 2.02 15.93
N ARG A 5 -12.69 1.60 16.53
CA ARG A 5 -11.72 0.71 15.87
C ARG A 5 -12.35 -0.62 15.49
N LYS A 6 -13.18 -1.19 16.39
CA LYS A 6 -13.89 -2.44 16.11
C LYS A 6 -14.86 -2.28 14.95
N LEU A 7 -15.69 -1.23 14.96
CA LEU A 7 -16.63 -0.94 13.87
C LEU A 7 -15.92 -0.79 12.52
N MET A 8 -14.79 -0.08 12.48
CA MET A 8 -14.03 0.09 11.25
C MET A 8 -13.40 -1.23 10.75
N LEU A 9 -12.88 -2.04 11.66
CA LEU A 9 -12.33 -3.35 11.32
C LEU A 9 -13.40 -4.29 10.74
N ASP A 10 -14.58 -4.33 11.35
CA ASP A 10 -15.69 -5.15 10.89
C ASP A 10 -16.17 -4.70 9.50
N GLU A 11 -16.21 -3.38 9.25
CA GLU A 11 -16.58 -2.84 7.95
C GLU A 11 -15.54 -3.12 6.86
N LEU A 12 -14.24 -3.07 7.18
CA LEU A 12 -13.15 -3.43 6.28
C LEU A 12 -13.17 -4.93 5.94
N ARG A 13 -13.37 -5.79 6.95
CA ARG A 13 -13.46 -7.24 6.77
C ARG A 13 -14.67 -7.65 5.95
N ARG A 14 -15.85 -7.08 6.24
CA ARG A 14 -17.07 -7.32 5.48
C ARG A 14 -16.93 -7.01 3.99
N ARG A 15 -16.04 -6.06 3.64
CA ARG A 15 -15.73 -5.67 2.26
C ARG A 15 -14.52 -6.41 1.68
N ASN A 16 -14.01 -7.41 2.37
CA ASN A 16 -12.88 -8.25 1.95
C ASN A 16 -11.62 -7.44 1.60
N TYR A 17 -11.30 -6.41 2.40
CA TYR A 17 -10.06 -5.67 2.20
C TYR A 17 -8.84 -6.51 2.57
N ALA A 18 -7.79 -6.46 1.75
CA ALA A 18 -6.53 -7.14 2.02
C ALA A 18 -5.94 -6.70 3.37
N GLN A 19 -5.32 -7.64 4.10
CA GLN A 19 -4.81 -7.42 5.45
C GLN A 19 -3.85 -6.22 5.54
N ASN A 20 -3.02 -6.00 4.52
CA ASN A 20 -2.11 -4.86 4.46
C ASN A 20 -2.87 -3.53 4.35
N THR A 21 -3.97 -3.49 3.59
CA THR A 21 -4.84 -2.30 3.50
C THR A 21 -5.54 -2.04 4.83
N VAL A 22 -6.02 -3.10 5.50
CA VAL A 22 -6.63 -2.99 6.84
C VAL A 22 -5.64 -2.36 7.82
N ARG A 23 -4.41 -2.87 7.88
CA ARG A 23 -3.34 -2.32 8.75
C ARG A 23 -3.06 -0.86 8.44
N ALA A 24 -2.87 -0.53 7.16
CA ALA A 24 -2.56 0.83 6.72
C ALA A 24 -3.69 1.82 7.07
N TYR A 25 -4.95 1.42 6.89
CA TYR A 25 -6.10 2.26 7.21
C TYR A 25 -6.24 2.50 8.71
N ILE A 26 -6.11 1.44 9.52
CA ILE A 26 -6.18 1.58 10.98
C ILE A 26 -5.05 2.48 11.49
N HIS A 27 -3.84 2.30 11.00
CA HIS A 27 -2.69 3.13 11.39
C HIS A 27 -2.90 4.61 11.02
N ALA A 28 -3.41 4.89 9.82
CA ALA A 28 -3.71 6.26 9.40
C ALA A 28 -4.74 6.95 10.31
N ILE A 29 -5.74 6.19 10.80
CA ILE A 29 -6.75 6.73 11.73
C ILE A 29 -6.19 6.90 13.14
N GLU A 30 -5.30 6.01 13.58
CA GLU A 30 -4.58 6.18 14.86
C GLU A 30 -3.71 7.43 14.85
N ASP A 31 -2.98 7.70 13.76
CA ASP A 31 -2.17 8.90 13.61
C ASP A 31 -3.05 10.17 13.64
N PHE A 32 -4.19 10.14 12.94
CA PHE A 32 -5.16 11.23 12.94
C PHE A 32 -5.71 11.51 14.33
N ALA A 33 -6.08 10.47 15.08
CA ALA A 33 -6.56 10.59 16.45
C ALA A 33 -5.47 11.14 17.41
N LYS A 34 -4.22 10.70 17.24
CA LYS A 34 -3.06 11.17 18.02
C LYS A 34 -2.79 12.63 17.78
N TYR A 35 -2.86 13.09 16.54
CA TYR A 35 -2.59 14.49 16.17
C TYR A 35 -3.53 15.46 16.90
N PHE A 36 -4.83 15.13 17.01
CA PHE A 36 -5.80 15.98 17.69
C PHE A 36 -6.01 15.63 19.17
N HIS A 37 -5.39 14.57 19.68
CA HIS A 37 -5.65 14.03 21.02
C HIS A 37 -7.14 13.81 21.32
N ARG A 38 -7.92 13.49 20.29
CA ARG A 38 -9.38 13.31 20.34
C ARG A 38 -9.82 12.10 19.56
N SER A 39 -10.99 11.57 19.93
CA SER A 39 -11.59 10.48 19.15
C SER A 39 -12.06 10.97 17.78
N PRO A 40 -11.75 10.24 16.68
CA PRO A 40 -12.06 10.67 15.32
C PRO A 40 -13.56 10.93 15.04
N ASP A 41 -14.45 10.28 15.76
CA ASP A 41 -15.91 10.50 15.65
C ASP A 41 -16.37 11.91 16.10
N ARG A 42 -15.54 12.59 16.92
CA ARG A 42 -15.77 13.96 17.37
C ARG A 42 -15.12 15.03 16.47
N LEU A 43 -14.41 14.59 15.43
CA LEU A 43 -13.73 15.46 14.49
C LEU A 43 -14.59 15.66 13.24
N GLY A 44 -14.44 16.82 12.60
CA GLY A 44 -15.21 17.22 11.43
C GLY A 44 -14.33 17.58 10.22
N PRO A 45 -14.94 18.15 9.15
CA PRO A 45 -14.24 18.51 7.91
C PRO A 45 -13.06 19.44 8.10
N GLU A 46 -13.19 20.41 8.99
CA GLU A 46 -12.14 21.38 9.32
C GLU A 46 -10.87 20.70 9.83
N HIS A 47 -11.02 19.77 10.76
CA HIS A 47 -9.90 19.00 11.30
C HIS A 47 -9.23 18.10 10.23
N ILE A 48 -10.01 17.58 9.28
CA ILE A 48 -9.46 16.79 8.18
C ILE A 48 -8.61 17.67 7.27
N ARG A 49 -9.09 18.86 6.95
CA ARG A 49 -8.35 19.85 6.15
C ARG A 49 -7.05 20.26 6.86
N GLU A 50 -7.11 20.59 8.13
CA GLU A 50 -5.96 20.94 8.96
C GLU A 50 -4.92 19.81 8.96
N TYR A 51 -5.37 18.57 9.18
CA TYR A 51 -4.49 17.42 9.17
C TYR A 51 -3.85 17.17 7.79
N GLN A 52 -4.60 17.35 6.69
CA GLN A 52 -4.02 17.25 5.35
C GLN A 52 -2.92 18.28 5.11
N VAL A 53 -3.13 19.52 5.59
CA VAL A 53 -2.12 20.58 5.52
C VAL A 53 -0.88 20.20 6.32
N HIS A 54 -1.05 19.70 7.56
CA HIS A 54 0.03 19.19 8.40
C HIS A 54 0.83 18.08 7.71
N LEU A 55 0.16 17.08 7.12
CA LEU A 55 0.83 16.00 6.38
C LEU A 55 1.69 16.50 5.22
N PHE A 56 1.24 17.58 4.57
CA PHE A 56 1.92 18.19 3.44
C PHE A 56 3.09 19.07 3.86
N ARG A 57 2.87 19.99 4.81
CA ARG A 57 3.83 21.03 5.20
C ARG A 57 4.85 20.54 6.23
N ASP A 58 4.37 19.93 7.30
CA ASP A 58 5.21 19.58 8.45
C ASP A 58 5.84 18.20 8.28
N CYS A 59 5.04 17.20 7.90
CA CYS A 59 5.53 15.84 7.68
C CYS A 59 6.19 15.66 6.30
N LYS A 60 6.02 16.60 5.35
CA LYS A 60 6.57 16.56 3.97
C LYS A 60 6.33 15.22 3.26
N LEU A 61 5.17 14.60 3.49
CA LEU A 61 4.84 13.32 2.90
C LEU A 61 4.55 13.44 1.40
N SER A 62 4.86 12.38 0.67
CA SER A 62 4.55 12.31 -0.76
C SER A 62 3.04 12.34 -1.01
N ALA A 63 2.61 12.90 -2.14
CA ALA A 63 1.20 12.94 -2.54
C ALA A 63 0.54 11.54 -2.52
N GLY A 64 1.28 10.48 -2.90
CA GLY A 64 0.77 9.11 -2.84
C GLY A 64 0.52 8.61 -1.42
N THR A 65 1.37 8.98 -0.45
CA THR A 65 1.17 8.65 0.96
C THR A 65 -0.04 9.39 1.53
N ILE A 66 -0.17 10.68 1.22
CA ILE A 66 -1.31 11.50 1.65
C ILE A 66 -2.61 10.97 1.03
N GLU A 67 -2.59 10.55 -0.25
CA GLU A 67 -3.72 9.91 -0.92
C GLU A 67 -4.21 8.66 -0.16
N GLY A 68 -3.28 7.78 0.25
CA GLY A 68 -3.61 6.60 1.04
C GLY A 68 -4.21 6.95 2.41
N ARG A 69 -3.68 7.96 3.12
CA ARG A 69 -4.22 8.45 4.39
C ARG A 69 -5.60 9.10 4.19
N THR A 70 -5.77 9.88 3.12
CA THR A 70 -7.05 10.47 2.74
C THR A 70 -8.11 9.41 2.45
N ALA A 71 -7.75 8.35 1.74
CA ALA A 71 -8.64 7.21 1.48
C ALA A 71 -9.11 6.54 2.78
N ALA A 72 -8.20 6.37 3.77
CA ALA A 72 -8.56 5.83 5.08
C ALA A 72 -9.54 6.74 5.84
N LEU A 73 -9.32 8.06 5.84
CA LEU A 73 -10.23 9.03 6.43
C LEU A 73 -11.60 9.01 5.74
N ARG A 74 -11.63 9.02 4.40
CA ARG A 74 -12.90 8.89 3.65
C ARG A 74 -13.63 7.60 4.00
N PHE A 75 -12.91 6.49 4.12
CA PHE A 75 -13.50 5.22 4.52
C PHE A 75 -14.13 5.31 5.92
N LEU A 76 -13.40 5.86 6.89
CA LEU A 76 -13.93 6.04 8.25
C LEU A 76 -15.19 6.88 8.26
N PHE A 77 -15.14 8.10 7.70
CA PHE A 77 -16.25 9.04 7.81
C PHE A 77 -17.45 8.62 6.97
N VAL A 78 -17.25 8.14 5.75
CA VAL A 78 -18.33 7.79 4.82
C VAL A 78 -18.90 6.41 5.09
N LYS A 79 -18.03 5.39 5.24
CA LYS A 79 -18.49 4.00 5.33
C LYS A 79 -18.73 3.55 6.77
N THR A 80 -17.87 3.94 7.71
CA THR A 80 -17.99 3.52 9.11
C THR A 80 -18.92 4.43 9.91
N LEU A 81 -18.74 5.75 9.82
CA LEU A 81 -19.56 6.74 10.55
C LEU A 81 -20.82 7.18 9.78
N ARG A 82 -20.96 6.76 8.52
CA ARG A 82 -22.11 7.08 7.65
C ARG A 82 -22.38 8.58 7.51
N ARG A 83 -21.33 9.38 7.34
CA ARG A 83 -21.38 10.83 7.10
C ARG A 83 -21.16 11.12 5.61
N PRO A 84 -22.13 10.96 4.71
CA PRO A 84 -21.96 11.01 3.26
C PRO A 84 -21.58 12.39 2.72
N TYR A 85 -21.87 13.46 3.46
CA TYR A 85 -21.56 14.85 3.09
C TYR A 85 -20.06 15.19 3.16
N LEU A 86 -19.24 14.34 3.77
CA LEU A 86 -17.80 14.57 3.95
C LEU A 86 -16.90 14.30 2.72
N PRO A 87 -17.28 13.45 1.74
CA PRO A 87 -16.41 13.20 0.58
C PRO A 87 -15.98 14.46 -0.17
N ASP A 88 -16.89 15.43 -0.30
CA ASP A 88 -16.62 16.68 -1.02
C ASP A 88 -15.65 17.60 -0.25
N HIS A 89 -15.57 17.43 1.06
CA HIS A 89 -14.67 18.16 1.93
C HIS A 89 -13.30 17.49 2.13
N ILE A 90 -13.10 16.29 1.58
CA ILE A 90 -11.85 15.55 1.68
C ILE A 90 -11.27 15.33 0.27
N PRO A 91 -10.67 16.33 -0.35
CA PRO A 91 -10.10 16.19 -1.68
C PRO A 91 -8.89 15.26 -1.67
N PHE A 92 -8.72 14.51 -2.75
CA PHE A 92 -7.47 13.79 -2.97
C PHE A 92 -6.39 14.75 -3.49
N PRO A 93 -5.15 14.64 -3.03
CA PRO A 93 -4.05 15.44 -3.54
C PRO A 93 -3.80 15.14 -5.02
N LYS A 94 -3.55 16.18 -5.81
CA LYS A 94 -3.18 16.02 -7.22
C LYS A 94 -1.81 15.35 -7.33
N ARG A 95 -1.77 14.20 -8.01
CA ARG A 95 -0.55 13.42 -8.18
C ARG A 95 0.17 13.83 -9.45
N GLN A 96 1.42 14.22 -9.32
CA GLN A 96 2.29 14.35 -10.50
C GLN A 96 2.78 12.97 -10.93
N ARG A 97 2.45 12.56 -12.15
CA ARG A 97 2.99 11.34 -12.74
C ARG A 97 4.44 11.63 -13.17
N ARG A 98 5.37 10.96 -12.54
CA ARG A 98 6.76 10.94 -12.99
C ARG A 98 6.97 9.66 -13.81
N MET A 99 7.59 9.80 -14.97
CA MET A 99 8.03 8.64 -15.75
C MET A 99 9.08 7.88 -14.94
N PRO A 100 8.97 6.55 -14.80
CA PRO A 100 10.02 5.77 -14.17
C PRO A 100 11.28 5.82 -15.03
N THR A 101 12.44 5.82 -14.41
CA THR A 101 13.73 5.63 -15.12
C THR A 101 13.79 4.19 -15.61
N VAL A 102 13.97 4.01 -16.91
CA VAL A 102 14.15 2.70 -17.53
C VAL A 102 15.65 2.48 -17.67
N LEU A 103 16.16 1.39 -17.12
CA LEU A 103 17.57 1.00 -17.21
C LEU A 103 17.84 0.30 -18.57
N SER A 104 19.01 0.53 -19.14
CA SER A 104 19.46 -0.23 -20.30
C SER A 104 19.82 -1.68 -19.92
N GLN A 105 19.96 -2.56 -20.91
CA GLN A 105 20.35 -3.95 -20.65
C GLN A 105 21.74 -4.03 -20.00
N GLU A 106 22.67 -3.17 -20.40
CA GLU A 106 24.02 -3.09 -19.85
C GLU A 106 24.01 -2.60 -18.39
N GLU A 107 23.14 -1.67 -18.06
CA GLU A 107 22.96 -1.20 -16.68
C GLU A 107 22.37 -2.29 -15.79
N VAL A 108 21.40 -3.03 -16.29
CA VAL A 108 20.82 -4.19 -15.57
C VAL A 108 21.87 -5.28 -15.37
N ALA A 109 22.67 -5.60 -16.40
CA ALA A 109 23.75 -6.59 -16.30
C ALA A 109 24.78 -6.18 -15.23
N ARG A 110 25.20 -4.91 -15.21
CA ARG A 110 26.10 -4.36 -14.18
C ARG A 110 25.49 -4.43 -12.80
N LEU A 111 24.20 -4.10 -12.66
CA LEU A 111 23.48 -4.19 -11.40
C LEU A 111 23.46 -5.63 -10.85
N ILE A 112 23.16 -6.61 -11.70
CA ILE A 112 23.15 -8.03 -11.33
C ILE A 112 24.56 -8.50 -10.95
N ALA A 113 25.58 -8.10 -11.73
CA ALA A 113 26.97 -8.47 -11.48
C ALA A 113 27.54 -7.87 -10.18
N SER A 114 27.06 -6.70 -9.77
CA SER A 114 27.47 -6.05 -8.50
C SER A 114 27.03 -6.78 -7.26
N ALA A 115 26.05 -7.68 -7.36
CA ALA A 115 25.58 -8.49 -6.23
C ALA A 115 26.61 -9.57 -5.86
N GLN A 116 27.29 -9.38 -4.73
CA GLN A 116 28.34 -10.31 -4.26
C GLN A 116 27.74 -11.64 -3.75
N ASN A 117 26.54 -11.59 -3.16
CA ASN A 117 25.86 -12.77 -2.64
C ASN A 117 25.10 -13.48 -3.76
N LEU A 118 25.35 -14.80 -3.92
CA LEU A 118 24.70 -15.63 -4.93
C LEU A 118 23.18 -15.58 -4.84
N MET A 119 22.61 -15.62 -3.63
CA MET A 119 21.17 -15.53 -3.42
C MET A 119 20.59 -14.21 -3.94
N HIS A 120 21.24 -13.08 -3.64
CA HIS A 120 20.79 -11.77 -4.14
C HIS A 120 20.91 -11.68 -5.67
N ARG A 121 22.01 -12.21 -6.24
CA ARG A 121 22.19 -12.26 -7.69
C ARG A 121 21.08 -13.08 -8.36
N THR A 122 20.77 -14.27 -7.83
CA THR A 122 19.69 -15.11 -8.34
C THR A 122 18.32 -14.41 -8.24
N MET A 123 18.05 -13.74 -7.13
CA MET A 123 16.81 -12.96 -6.97
C MET A 123 16.69 -11.85 -8.02
N LEU A 124 17.76 -11.10 -8.29
CA LEU A 124 17.77 -10.05 -9.29
C LEU A 124 17.57 -10.62 -10.71
N MET A 125 18.24 -11.74 -11.03
CA MET A 125 18.03 -12.45 -12.30
C MET A 125 16.57 -12.90 -12.46
N MET A 126 15.98 -13.49 -11.43
CA MET A 126 14.58 -13.91 -11.45
C MET A 126 13.63 -12.73 -11.65
N LEU A 127 13.82 -11.63 -10.93
CA LEU A 127 13.01 -10.42 -11.10
C LEU A 127 13.07 -9.87 -12.52
N TYR A 128 14.27 -9.86 -13.10
CA TYR A 128 14.46 -9.36 -14.46
C TYR A 128 13.87 -10.28 -15.51
N ALA A 129 14.08 -11.60 -15.38
CA ALA A 129 13.63 -12.59 -16.35
C ALA A 129 12.11 -12.78 -16.35
N THR A 130 11.47 -12.69 -15.17
CA THR A 130 10.05 -13.05 -15.00
C THR A 130 9.12 -11.87 -14.80
N GLY A 131 9.67 -10.68 -14.46
CA GLY A 131 8.85 -9.51 -14.10
C GLY A 131 8.08 -9.66 -12.79
N LEU A 132 8.41 -10.64 -11.95
CA LEU A 132 7.79 -10.84 -10.64
C LEU A 132 7.89 -9.59 -9.76
N ARG A 133 6.86 -9.36 -8.96
CA ARG A 133 6.94 -8.33 -7.93
C ARG A 133 7.85 -8.79 -6.80
N ARG A 134 8.59 -7.86 -6.19
CA ARG A 134 9.46 -8.16 -5.05
C ARG A 134 8.77 -9.02 -3.98
N ALA A 135 7.53 -8.72 -3.64
CA ALA A 135 6.79 -9.48 -2.63
C ALA A 135 6.47 -10.90 -3.10
N GLU A 136 6.17 -11.11 -4.36
CA GLU A 136 5.91 -12.42 -4.96
C GLU A 136 7.18 -13.27 -4.91
N LEU A 137 8.32 -12.71 -5.34
CA LEU A 137 9.61 -13.40 -5.23
C LEU A 137 9.97 -13.80 -3.79
N CYS A 138 9.75 -12.90 -2.81
CA CYS A 138 10.06 -13.19 -1.40
C CYS A 138 9.18 -14.29 -0.78
N HIS A 139 8.04 -14.60 -1.36
CA HIS A 139 7.14 -15.66 -0.89
C HIS A 139 7.25 -16.94 -1.73
N LEU A 140 8.08 -16.93 -2.78
CA LEU A 140 8.28 -18.08 -3.64
C LEU A 140 8.94 -19.23 -2.88
N LYS A 141 8.43 -20.43 -3.08
CA LYS A 141 8.98 -21.66 -2.52
C LYS A 141 9.64 -22.49 -3.62
N VAL A 142 10.57 -23.36 -3.24
CA VAL A 142 11.23 -24.27 -4.20
C VAL A 142 10.22 -25.12 -4.97
N CYS A 143 9.15 -25.57 -4.32
CA CYS A 143 8.09 -26.34 -4.94
C CYS A 143 7.21 -25.55 -5.94
N ASP A 144 7.37 -24.24 -6.02
CA ASP A 144 6.65 -23.39 -6.96
C ASP A 144 7.44 -23.22 -8.29
N ILE A 145 8.66 -23.78 -8.36
CA ILE A 145 9.53 -23.74 -9.54
C ILE A 145 9.51 -25.11 -10.21
N ASP A 146 8.92 -25.16 -11.39
CA ASP A 146 8.92 -26.34 -12.27
C ASP A 146 10.01 -26.16 -13.33
N SER A 147 11.18 -26.75 -13.10
CA SER A 147 12.32 -26.65 -14.02
C SER A 147 12.13 -27.47 -15.30
N GLU A 148 11.32 -28.52 -15.28
CA GLU A 148 11.06 -29.33 -16.47
C GLU A 148 10.16 -28.60 -17.46
N ARG A 149 9.15 -27.85 -16.93
CA ARG A 149 8.23 -27.07 -17.74
C ARG A 149 8.66 -25.62 -17.91
N MET A 150 9.77 -25.21 -17.28
CA MET A 150 10.23 -23.82 -17.24
C MET A 150 9.16 -22.84 -16.75
N VAL A 151 8.41 -23.23 -15.72
CA VAL A 151 7.28 -22.45 -15.19
C VAL A 151 7.50 -22.15 -13.72
N ILE A 152 7.14 -20.92 -13.32
CA ILE A 152 7.09 -20.48 -11.92
C ILE A 152 5.64 -20.20 -11.54
N HIS A 153 5.15 -20.90 -10.52
CA HIS A 153 3.80 -20.71 -9.98
C HIS A 153 3.77 -19.64 -8.89
N VAL A 154 3.14 -18.52 -9.16
CA VAL A 154 2.96 -17.43 -8.19
C VAL A 154 1.63 -17.59 -7.49
N ARG A 155 1.67 -18.02 -6.23
CA ARG A 155 0.46 -18.18 -5.40
C ARG A 155 0.10 -16.87 -4.72
N GLN A 156 -1.20 -16.55 -4.70
CA GLN A 156 -1.73 -15.35 -4.04
C GLN A 156 -1.05 -14.04 -4.45
N GLY A 157 -0.84 -13.84 -5.73
CA GLY A 157 -0.37 -12.59 -6.28
C GLY A 157 -1.28 -11.40 -5.93
N LYS A 158 -1.01 -10.22 -6.48
CA LYS A 158 -1.80 -9.01 -6.20
C LYS A 158 -3.30 -9.24 -6.47
N GLY A 159 -4.12 -9.13 -5.41
CA GLY A 159 -5.57 -9.38 -5.48
C GLY A 159 -5.97 -10.83 -5.22
N GLY A 160 -5.06 -11.67 -4.68
CA GLY A 160 -5.34 -13.06 -4.35
C GLY A 160 -5.47 -13.98 -5.57
N ARG A 161 -4.91 -13.58 -6.72
CA ARG A 161 -4.93 -14.39 -7.95
C ARG A 161 -3.62 -15.16 -8.09
N ASP A 162 -3.73 -16.44 -8.46
CA ASP A 162 -2.60 -17.26 -8.85
C ASP A 162 -2.22 -16.93 -10.30
N THR A 163 -0.93 -16.88 -10.57
CA THR A 163 -0.38 -16.60 -11.90
C THR A 163 0.81 -17.53 -12.13
N SER A 164 1.02 -17.99 -13.35
CA SER A 164 2.22 -18.70 -13.78
C SER A 164 2.97 -17.87 -14.82
N CYS A 165 4.29 -17.81 -14.73
CA CYS A 165 5.21 -17.16 -15.65
C CYS A 165 6.39 -18.07 -15.97
#